data_5694be52d9bfc67a26a82098c12e7da8
#
_entry.id   5694be52d9bfc67a26a82098c12e7da8
#
_cell.length_a   1.000
_cell.length_b   1.000
_cell.length_c   1.000
_cell.angle_alpha   90.00
_cell.angle_beta   90.00
_cell.angle_gamma   90.00
#
_symmetry.space_group_name_H-M   'P 1'
#
loop_
_entity.id
_entity.type
_entity.pdbx_description
1 polymer ?
#
loop_
_entity_poly.entity_id
_entity_poly.type
_entity_poly.pdbx_seq_one_letter_code
_entity_poly.pdbx_strand_id
1 'polypeptide(L)'
;MEQYKREHKEQQPVLAICYDFDKTLSPDNMQAQGYIQSVGYDVDAFWKESDGLAGSNDMDQNLAYMLLMKKKAQGKVLFTRKKLEDYGARVSLFPGVEEWFERIRAYGAEHGVIVEHYILSSGLKEMIEGTSVAQKGAFKKIYASAFYYDADGVAEWPAQVVNYTNKTQFLFRIQKGVLDINDPGVNDYFPPDKLRVPFRNMVYIGDSDTDVPCMKLVNQYGGYSIGVYSAVTKDKSKVYKMMRDNRIRYFAPADYSPGTELDALMKAIIDRTVRNEALESNYFACKGEQEMQDAKHSREEREKAELLLQLESSESPAYIRSLIEKMLAVPFWTEGEREALFALAAGNGRLLYHLRETQEARILFERLLEQCDEPSAAAQRVLEAMKQKQDDILDHIR
;
A
#
# COMPACT_ATOMS: atom_id res chain seq x y z
N MET A 1 15.43 0.74 20.35
CA MET A 1 14.68 -0.52 20.41
C MET A 1 13.45 -0.32 19.52
N GLU A 2 13.28 -1.15 18.50
CA GLU A 2 12.01 -1.15 17.75
C GLU A 2 10.90 -1.56 18.72
N GLN A 3 10.01 -0.63 19.00
CA GLN A 3 8.90 -0.83 19.93
C GLN A 3 7.86 -1.82 19.38
N TYR A 4 7.79 -1.96 18.04
CA TYR A 4 6.82 -2.80 17.34
C TYR A 4 7.52 -3.68 16.29
N LYS A 5 7.06 -4.94 16.18
CA LYS A 5 7.49 -5.84 15.12
C LYS A 5 6.70 -5.53 13.86
N ARG A 6 7.39 -5.13 12.78
CA ARG A 6 6.82 -4.87 11.46
C ARG A 6 7.21 -5.97 10.48
N GLU A 7 6.29 -6.29 9.59
CA GLU A 7 6.54 -7.23 8.49
C GLU A 7 7.04 -6.44 7.27
N HIS A 8 8.03 -6.99 6.57
CA HIS A 8 8.60 -6.36 5.39
C HIS A 8 8.16 -7.08 4.12
N LYS A 9 8.28 -6.40 2.97
CA LYS A 9 7.95 -6.99 1.68
C LYS A 9 8.89 -8.16 1.39
N GLU A 10 8.29 -9.31 1.07
CA GLU A 10 8.96 -10.54 0.68
C GLU A 10 9.33 -10.54 -0.80
N GLN A 11 10.19 -11.47 -1.22
CA GLN A 11 10.51 -11.69 -2.63
C GLN A 11 9.33 -12.29 -3.40
N GLN A 12 8.61 -13.21 -2.75
CA GLN A 12 7.38 -13.78 -3.30
C GLN A 12 6.19 -12.88 -3.00
N PRO A 13 5.20 -12.81 -3.90
CA PRO A 13 3.98 -12.07 -3.63
C PRO A 13 3.22 -12.67 -2.45
N VAL A 14 2.70 -11.79 -1.59
CA VAL A 14 1.81 -12.16 -0.50
C VAL A 14 0.38 -11.90 -0.93
N LEU A 15 -0.49 -12.91 -0.78
CA LEU A 15 -1.94 -12.79 -0.90
C LEU A 15 -2.55 -12.84 0.51
N ALA A 16 -3.18 -11.76 0.94
CA ALA A 16 -3.90 -11.73 2.21
C ALA A 16 -5.38 -12.05 1.98
N ILE A 17 -5.87 -13.09 2.66
CA ILE A 17 -7.29 -13.45 2.66
C ILE A 17 -7.87 -13.04 4.01
N CYS A 18 -8.76 -12.05 3.98
CA CYS A 18 -9.41 -11.47 5.14
C CYS A 18 -10.84 -12.02 5.24
N TYR A 19 -11.21 -12.50 6.40
CA TYR A 19 -12.52 -13.10 6.65
C TYR A 19 -13.26 -12.33 7.74
N ASP A 20 -14.56 -12.10 7.54
CA ASP A 20 -15.44 -12.02 8.70
C ASP A 20 -15.58 -13.42 9.33
N PHE A 21 -16.12 -13.51 10.55
CA PHE A 21 -16.21 -14.80 11.25
C PHE A 21 -17.64 -15.34 11.30
N ASP A 22 -18.56 -14.61 11.94
CA ASP A 22 -19.93 -15.01 12.11
C ASP A 22 -20.67 -15.05 10.76
N LYS A 23 -21.38 -16.14 10.47
CA LYS A 23 -22.07 -16.40 9.19
C LYS A 23 -21.17 -16.43 7.95
N THR A 24 -19.85 -16.34 8.19
CA THR A 24 -18.82 -16.46 7.14
C THR A 24 -18.01 -17.75 7.29
N LEU A 25 -17.34 -17.98 8.42
CA LEU A 25 -16.66 -19.24 8.77
C LEU A 25 -17.51 -20.12 9.68
N SER A 26 -18.40 -19.55 10.45
CA SER A 26 -19.34 -20.19 11.34
C SER A 26 -20.78 -19.96 10.84
N PRO A 27 -21.71 -20.92 11.01
CA PRO A 27 -23.07 -20.80 10.50
C PRO A 27 -23.93 -19.76 11.23
N ASP A 28 -23.54 -19.36 12.45
CA ASP A 28 -24.28 -18.39 13.27
C ASP A 28 -23.35 -17.51 14.09
N ASN A 29 -23.90 -16.51 14.77
CA ASN A 29 -23.17 -15.69 15.73
C ASN A 29 -22.56 -16.57 16.83
N MET A 30 -21.29 -16.39 17.12
CA MET A 30 -20.59 -17.23 18.10
C MET A 30 -21.22 -17.17 19.50
N GLN A 31 -21.76 -16.02 19.92
CA GLN A 31 -22.40 -15.83 21.19
C GLN A 31 -23.68 -16.69 21.34
N ALA A 32 -24.38 -16.92 20.22
CA ALA A 32 -25.58 -17.74 20.16
C ALA A 32 -25.30 -19.25 20.25
N GLN A 33 -24.03 -19.65 20.15
CA GLN A 33 -23.62 -21.05 20.14
C GLN A 33 -23.11 -21.54 21.51
N GLY A 34 -23.83 -21.17 22.57
CA GLY A 34 -23.58 -21.70 23.91
C GLY A 34 -23.48 -20.63 25.00
N TYR A 35 -22.90 -19.45 24.75
CA TYR A 35 -22.78 -18.43 25.78
C TYR A 35 -24.15 -17.91 26.24
N ILE A 36 -25.00 -17.44 25.32
CA ILE A 36 -26.31 -16.85 25.64
C ILE A 36 -27.18 -17.85 26.40
N GLN A 37 -27.19 -19.12 26.01
CA GLN A 37 -27.89 -20.17 26.69
C GLN A 37 -27.33 -20.43 28.09
N SER A 38 -26.01 -20.37 28.25
CA SER A 38 -25.35 -20.62 29.54
C SER A 38 -25.69 -19.57 30.62
N VAL A 39 -26.06 -18.37 30.18
CA VAL A 39 -26.54 -17.33 31.08
C VAL A 39 -28.08 -17.36 31.26
N GLY A 40 -28.73 -18.41 30.75
CA GLY A 40 -30.16 -18.63 30.87
C GLY A 40 -30.99 -17.60 30.10
N TYR A 41 -30.53 -17.23 28.91
CA TYR A 41 -31.18 -16.22 28.08
C TYR A 41 -31.58 -16.82 26.74
N ASP A 42 -32.68 -16.29 26.16
CA ASP A 42 -33.09 -16.57 24.78
C ASP A 42 -32.27 -15.73 23.81
N VAL A 43 -31.89 -16.29 22.65
CA VAL A 43 -31.03 -15.63 21.68
C VAL A 43 -31.68 -14.38 21.08
N ASP A 44 -32.93 -14.46 20.66
CA ASP A 44 -33.63 -13.32 20.06
C ASP A 44 -33.88 -12.22 21.09
N ALA A 45 -34.24 -12.61 22.33
CA ALA A 45 -34.42 -11.68 23.43
C ALA A 45 -33.10 -10.97 23.79
N PHE A 46 -31.96 -11.68 23.72
CA PHE A 46 -30.63 -11.09 23.97
C PHE A 46 -30.32 -10.00 22.96
N TRP A 47 -30.45 -10.30 21.67
CA TRP A 47 -30.15 -9.33 20.62
C TRP A 47 -31.11 -8.16 20.64
N LYS A 48 -32.41 -8.40 20.88
CA LYS A 48 -33.39 -7.33 21.03
C LYS A 48 -33.09 -6.41 22.21
N GLU A 49 -32.64 -6.95 23.34
CA GLU A 49 -32.22 -6.14 24.51
C GLU A 49 -30.95 -5.35 24.20
N SER A 50 -29.98 -5.96 23.49
CA SER A 50 -28.76 -5.30 23.07
C SER A 50 -29.05 -4.13 22.13
N ASP A 51 -29.89 -4.34 21.11
CA ASP A 51 -30.27 -3.28 20.15
C ASP A 51 -31.05 -2.16 20.85
N GLY A 52 -31.96 -2.52 21.77
CA GLY A 52 -32.69 -1.55 22.59
C GLY A 52 -31.76 -0.73 23.49
N LEU A 53 -30.73 -1.35 24.07
CA LEU A 53 -29.73 -0.68 24.87
C LEU A 53 -28.91 0.31 24.00
N ALA A 54 -28.48 -0.11 22.81
CA ALA A 54 -27.76 0.74 21.88
C ALA A 54 -28.61 1.95 21.47
N GLY A 55 -29.84 1.73 21.01
CA GLY A 55 -30.71 2.79 20.50
C GLY A 55 -31.16 3.79 21.56
N SER A 56 -31.38 3.33 22.81
CA SER A 56 -31.84 4.21 23.89
C SER A 56 -30.73 5.08 24.50
N ASN A 57 -29.46 4.76 24.24
CA ASN A 57 -28.31 5.43 24.86
C ASN A 57 -27.34 6.04 23.84
N ASP A 58 -27.69 6.10 22.55
CA ASP A 58 -26.79 6.52 21.47
C ASP A 58 -25.45 5.77 21.53
N MET A 59 -25.52 4.47 21.73
CA MET A 59 -24.39 3.62 22.02
C MET A 59 -24.03 2.74 20.82
N ASP A 60 -22.73 2.50 20.60
CA ASP A 60 -22.26 1.53 19.61
C ASP A 60 -22.84 0.13 19.90
N GLN A 61 -23.38 -0.54 18.87
CA GLN A 61 -24.04 -1.84 19.01
C GLN A 61 -23.11 -2.93 19.54
N ASN A 62 -21.82 -2.87 19.19
CA ASN A 62 -20.86 -3.85 19.70
C ASN A 62 -20.51 -3.60 21.17
N LEU A 63 -20.40 -2.34 21.58
CA LEU A 63 -20.29 -2.01 23.00
C LEU A 63 -21.54 -2.45 23.78
N ALA A 64 -22.71 -2.31 23.18
CA ALA A 64 -23.97 -2.71 23.83
C ALA A 64 -24.02 -4.22 24.09
N TYR A 65 -23.73 -5.06 23.09
CA TYR A 65 -23.74 -6.51 23.31
C TYR A 65 -22.63 -6.95 24.29
N MET A 66 -21.43 -6.36 24.21
CA MET A 66 -20.35 -6.66 25.15
C MET A 66 -20.73 -6.32 26.61
N LEU A 67 -21.35 -5.15 26.81
CA LEU A 67 -21.87 -4.75 28.13
C LEU A 67 -22.95 -5.71 28.61
N LEU A 68 -23.88 -6.09 27.72
CA LEU A 68 -24.96 -7.01 28.04
C LEU A 68 -24.42 -8.40 28.40
N MET A 69 -23.45 -8.92 27.65
CA MET A 69 -22.75 -10.16 28.00
C MET A 69 -22.19 -10.09 29.43
N LYS A 70 -21.43 -9.06 29.76
CA LYS A 70 -20.86 -8.90 31.11
C LYS A 70 -21.95 -8.84 32.20
N LYS A 71 -23.04 -8.08 31.97
CA LYS A 71 -24.15 -7.97 32.90
C LYS A 71 -24.87 -9.31 33.11
N LYS A 72 -25.15 -10.05 32.03
CA LYS A 72 -25.88 -11.34 32.12
C LYS A 72 -25.01 -12.47 32.69
N ALA A 73 -23.69 -12.36 32.63
CA ALA A 73 -22.77 -13.32 33.25
C ALA A 73 -22.76 -13.25 34.80
N GLN A 74 -23.10 -12.08 35.40
CA GLN A 74 -23.04 -11.86 36.82
C GLN A 74 -23.88 -12.89 37.60
N GLY A 75 -23.22 -13.58 38.53
CA GLY A 75 -23.84 -14.62 39.37
C GLY A 75 -24.22 -15.92 38.64
N LYS A 76 -23.90 -16.06 37.33
CA LYS A 76 -24.24 -17.25 36.52
C LYS A 76 -23.03 -17.98 35.97
N VAL A 77 -22.08 -17.25 35.37
CA VAL A 77 -20.88 -17.82 34.81
C VAL A 77 -19.67 -16.95 35.13
N LEU A 78 -18.49 -17.55 35.23
CA LEU A 78 -17.23 -16.81 35.32
C LEU A 78 -16.93 -16.18 33.97
N PHE A 79 -16.87 -14.85 33.90
CA PHE A 79 -16.65 -14.12 32.69
C PHE A 79 -15.17 -13.83 32.48
N THR A 80 -14.40 -14.91 32.26
CA THR A 80 -12.94 -14.89 32.11
C THR A 80 -12.55 -15.18 30.66
N ARG A 81 -11.30 -14.81 30.29
CA ARG A 81 -10.72 -15.15 28.97
C ARG A 81 -10.86 -16.65 28.67
N LYS A 82 -10.40 -17.48 29.61
CA LYS A 82 -10.44 -18.93 29.44
C LYS A 82 -11.86 -19.45 29.19
N LYS A 83 -12.84 -18.92 29.93
CA LYS A 83 -14.23 -19.32 29.73
C LYS A 83 -14.81 -18.91 28.39
N LEU A 84 -14.41 -17.74 27.87
CA LEU A 84 -14.79 -17.31 26.53
C LEU A 84 -14.14 -18.17 25.46
N GLU A 85 -12.86 -18.52 25.61
CA GLU A 85 -12.18 -19.52 24.75
C GLU A 85 -12.87 -20.88 24.77
N ASP A 86 -13.34 -21.35 25.95
CA ASP A 86 -14.06 -22.61 26.07
C ASP A 86 -15.43 -22.58 25.33
N TYR A 87 -16.10 -21.44 25.27
CA TYR A 87 -17.26 -21.27 24.39
C TYR A 87 -16.84 -21.30 22.92
N GLY A 88 -15.75 -20.63 22.58
CA GLY A 88 -15.17 -20.64 21.24
C GLY A 88 -14.85 -22.03 20.72
N ALA A 89 -14.34 -22.92 21.59
CA ALA A 89 -14.06 -24.30 21.26
C ALA A 89 -15.29 -25.15 20.85
N ARG A 90 -16.50 -24.64 21.12
CA ARG A 90 -17.77 -25.29 20.78
C ARG A 90 -18.45 -24.68 19.56
N VAL A 91 -17.91 -23.59 19.03
CA VAL A 91 -18.48 -22.94 17.87
C VAL A 91 -18.40 -23.87 16.66
N SER A 92 -19.52 -24.08 16.03
CA SER A 92 -19.59 -24.86 14.78
C SER A 92 -18.98 -24.08 13.63
N LEU A 93 -18.31 -24.77 12.75
CA LEU A 93 -17.73 -24.21 11.53
C LEU A 93 -18.46 -24.74 10.29
N PHE A 94 -18.47 -23.96 9.22
CA PHE A 94 -18.99 -24.42 7.94
C PHE A 94 -18.19 -25.62 7.38
N PRO A 95 -18.78 -26.41 6.45
CA PRO A 95 -18.06 -27.54 5.84
C PRO A 95 -16.71 -27.13 5.25
N GLY A 96 -15.70 -27.94 5.50
CA GLY A 96 -14.35 -27.78 4.93
C GLY A 96 -13.48 -26.68 5.57
N VAL A 97 -13.99 -25.90 6.52
CA VAL A 97 -13.22 -24.80 7.16
C VAL A 97 -11.99 -25.34 7.90
N GLU A 98 -12.10 -26.51 8.53
CA GLU A 98 -11.00 -27.11 9.31
C GLU A 98 -9.72 -27.34 8.51
N GLU A 99 -9.84 -27.71 7.23
CA GLU A 99 -8.73 -28.01 6.33
C GLU A 99 -8.43 -26.90 5.32
N TRP A 100 -9.30 -25.90 5.24
CA TRP A 100 -9.23 -24.82 4.25
C TRP A 100 -7.92 -24.06 4.29
N PHE A 101 -7.51 -23.60 5.46
CA PHE A 101 -6.40 -22.67 5.62
C PHE A 101 -5.07 -23.31 5.21
N GLU A 102 -4.82 -24.55 5.64
CA GLU A 102 -3.61 -25.27 5.26
C GLU A 102 -3.60 -25.61 3.78
N ARG A 103 -4.74 -26.08 3.24
CA ARG A 103 -4.87 -26.45 1.82
C ARG A 103 -4.64 -25.24 0.90
N ILE A 104 -5.20 -24.09 1.22
CA ILE A 104 -5.03 -22.89 0.40
C ILE A 104 -3.61 -22.33 0.53
N ARG A 105 -2.97 -22.40 1.70
CA ARG A 105 -1.55 -22.08 1.85
C ARG A 105 -0.66 -23.00 1.03
N ALA A 106 -0.92 -24.31 1.06
CA ALA A 106 -0.16 -25.28 0.27
C ALA A 106 -0.29 -25.00 -1.23
N TYR A 107 -1.51 -24.77 -1.71
CA TYR A 107 -1.74 -24.40 -3.11
C TYR A 107 -0.99 -23.10 -3.50
N GLY A 108 -1.03 -22.08 -2.66
CA GLY A 108 -0.28 -20.84 -2.87
C GLY A 108 1.22 -21.09 -2.96
N ALA A 109 1.79 -21.87 -2.03
CA ALA A 109 3.21 -22.18 -2.00
C ALA A 109 3.67 -22.95 -3.26
N GLU A 110 2.88 -23.91 -3.74
CA GLU A 110 3.12 -24.63 -5.00
C GLU A 110 3.16 -23.71 -6.22
N HIS A 111 2.42 -22.56 -6.17
CA HIS A 111 2.34 -21.58 -7.24
C HIS A 111 3.21 -20.31 -6.98
N GLY A 112 4.07 -20.35 -5.95
CA GLY A 112 4.99 -19.23 -5.66
C GLY A 112 4.33 -18.02 -4.99
N VAL A 113 3.20 -18.20 -4.29
CA VAL A 113 2.47 -17.17 -3.54
C VAL A 113 2.45 -17.51 -2.06
N ILE A 114 2.83 -16.56 -1.22
CA ILE A 114 2.64 -16.65 0.24
C ILE A 114 1.19 -16.31 0.55
N VAL A 115 0.41 -17.28 1.03
CA VAL A 115 -0.98 -17.04 1.43
C VAL A 115 -1.05 -16.82 2.94
N GLU A 116 -1.61 -15.70 3.35
CA GLU A 116 -1.85 -15.36 4.76
C GLU A 116 -3.35 -15.19 5.01
N HIS A 117 -3.82 -15.70 6.16
CA HIS A 117 -5.22 -15.62 6.56
C HIS A 117 -5.38 -14.68 7.75
N TYR A 118 -6.37 -13.79 7.68
CA TYR A 118 -6.67 -12.78 8.68
C TYR A 118 -8.15 -12.79 9.05
N ILE A 119 -8.47 -12.62 10.32
CA ILE A 119 -9.85 -12.38 10.77
C ILE A 119 -10.06 -10.88 11.02
N LEU A 120 -11.15 -10.34 10.47
CA LEU A 120 -11.67 -9.00 10.72
C LEU A 120 -13.13 -9.14 11.16
N SER A 121 -13.41 -9.26 12.47
CA SER A 121 -14.73 -9.61 12.99
C SER A 121 -15.23 -8.62 14.04
N SER A 122 -16.53 -8.40 14.05
CA SER A 122 -17.20 -7.69 15.14
C SER A 122 -17.47 -8.58 16.37
N GLY A 123 -17.30 -9.89 16.21
CA GLY A 123 -17.38 -10.87 17.29
C GLY A 123 -16.23 -10.81 18.28
N LEU A 124 -16.22 -11.70 19.27
CA LEU A 124 -15.22 -11.71 20.33
C LEU A 124 -13.97 -12.48 19.93
N LYS A 125 -12.83 -11.81 20.08
CA LYS A 125 -11.51 -12.35 19.79
C LYS A 125 -11.21 -13.61 20.59
N GLU A 126 -11.54 -13.61 21.86
CA GLU A 126 -11.33 -14.74 22.78
C GLU A 126 -12.10 -15.98 22.32
N MET A 127 -13.33 -15.81 21.85
CA MET A 127 -14.11 -16.92 21.32
C MET A 127 -13.52 -17.42 19.99
N ILE A 128 -13.04 -16.54 19.12
CA ILE A 128 -12.37 -16.93 17.88
C ILE A 128 -11.06 -17.67 18.20
N GLU A 129 -10.25 -17.17 19.14
CA GLU A 129 -9.00 -17.79 19.59
C GLU A 129 -9.24 -19.19 20.19
N GLY A 130 -10.42 -19.42 20.79
CA GLY A 130 -10.82 -20.74 21.32
C GLY A 130 -11.17 -21.77 20.25
N THR A 131 -11.43 -21.38 19.00
CA THR A 131 -11.83 -22.32 17.93
C THR A 131 -10.70 -23.26 17.53
N SER A 132 -11.08 -24.47 17.05
CA SER A 132 -10.12 -25.48 16.59
C SER A 132 -9.14 -24.94 15.54
N VAL A 133 -9.61 -24.13 14.58
CA VAL A 133 -8.80 -23.56 13.51
C VAL A 133 -7.81 -22.53 14.03
N ALA A 134 -8.22 -21.68 14.96
CA ALA A 134 -7.32 -20.71 15.57
C ALA A 134 -6.23 -21.40 16.41
N GLN A 135 -6.58 -22.43 17.15
CA GLN A 135 -5.64 -23.25 17.96
C GLN A 135 -4.62 -23.99 17.09
N LYS A 136 -4.97 -24.32 15.84
CA LYS A 136 -4.04 -24.89 14.83
C LYS A 136 -3.15 -23.83 14.17
N GLY A 137 -3.27 -22.55 14.54
CA GLY A 137 -2.48 -21.46 13.93
C GLY A 137 -2.92 -21.08 12.52
N ALA A 138 -4.20 -21.19 12.22
CA ALA A 138 -4.74 -20.84 10.91
C ALA A 138 -4.52 -19.38 10.52
N PHE A 139 -4.54 -18.46 11.50
CA PHE A 139 -4.57 -17.02 11.25
C PHE A 139 -3.24 -16.34 11.59
N LYS A 140 -2.74 -15.51 10.68
CA LYS A 140 -1.59 -14.61 10.91
C LYS A 140 -1.92 -13.57 11.98
N LYS A 141 -3.14 -13.03 11.95
CA LYS A 141 -3.66 -12.08 12.94
C LYS A 141 -5.18 -12.15 13.02
N ILE A 142 -5.70 -11.99 14.24
CA ILE A 142 -7.12 -11.86 14.52
C ILE A 142 -7.38 -10.44 14.99
N TYR A 143 -8.13 -9.67 14.21
CA TYR A 143 -8.68 -8.36 14.57
C TYR A 143 -10.15 -8.53 14.87
N ALA A 144 -10.51 -8.47 16.14
CA ALA A 144 -11.87 -8.67 16.62
C ALA A 144 -12.08 -7.87 17.91
N SER A 145 -13.34 -7.72 18.33
CA SER A 145 -13.65 -7.10 19.61
C SER A 145 -13.08 -7.94 20.74
N ALA A 146 -12.55 -7.31 21.80
CA ALA A 146 -11.87 -8.00 22.88
C ALA A 146 -12.09 -7.28 24.22
N PHE A 147 -12.00 -8.04 25.31
CA PHE A 147 -12.04 -7.48 26.66
C PHE A 147 -10.64 -7.23 27.24
N TYR A 148 -10.54 -6.23 28.08
CA TYR A 148 -9.50 -6.10 29.09
C TYR A 148 -9.87 -6.97 30.29
N TYR A 149 -8.89 -7.62 30.89
CA TYR A 149 -9.03 -8.51 32.04
C TYR A 149 -8.29 -7.94 33.23
N ASP A 150 -8.91 -8.01 34.38
CA ASP A 150 -8.29 -7.64 35.66
C ASP A 150 -7.21 -8.65 36.13
N ALA A 151 -6.66 -8.44 37.30
CA ALA A 151 -5.62 -9.30 37.88
C ALA A 151 -6.11 -10.75 38.16
N ASP A 152 -7.40 -10.93 38.34
CA ASP A 152 -8.04 -12.23 38.56
C ASP A 152 -8.45 -12.92 37.23
N GLY A 153 -8.20 -12.26 36.10
CA GLY A 153 -8.52 -12.75 34.78
C GLY A 153 -10.00 -12.59 34.39
N VAL A 154 -10.74 -11.75 35.12
CA VAL A 154 -12.16 -11.45 34.86
C VAL A 154 -12.27 -10.29 33.88
N ALA A 155 -13.14 -10.42 32.87
CA ALA A 155 -13.36 -9.39 31.88
C ALA A 155 -13.99 -8.14 32.51
N GLU A 156 -13.30 -7.00 32.36
CA GLU A 156 -13.71 -5.77 33.02
C GLU A 156 -14.21 -4.71 32.02
N TRP A 157 -13.48 -4.44 30.99
CA TRP A 157 -13.73 -3.36 30.05
C TRP A 157 -13.46 -3.80 28.60
N PRO A 158 -14.15 -3.24 27.59
CA PRO A 158 -13.76 -3.46 26.20
C PRO A 158 -12.35 -2.91 25.92
N ALA A 159 -11.39 -3.78 25.61
CA ALA A 159 -10.05 -3.39 25.21
C ALA A 159 -9.99 -2.96 23.74
N GLN A 160 -10.82 -3.58 22.90
CA GLN A 160 -10.97 -3.27 21.49
C GLN A 160 -12.41 -3.50 21.08
N VAL A 161 -12.92 -2.60 20.21
CA VAL A 161 -14.22 -2.76 19.56
C VAL A 161 -14.02 -2.65 18.06
N VAL A 162 -14.52 -3.63 17.33
CA VAL A 162 -14.45 -3.69 15.87
C VAL A 162 -15.86 -3.60 15.32
N ASN A 163 -16.15 -2.51 14.64
CA ASN A 163 -17.41 -2.28 13.96
C ASN A 163 -17.21 -2.01 12.46
N TYR A 164 -18.30 -1.86 11.73
CA TYR A 164 -18.25 -1.66 10.28
C TYR A 164 -17.49 -0.38 9.84
N THR A 165 -17.36 0.62 10.72
CA THR A 165 -16.66 1.87 10.40
C THR A 165 -15.15 1.75 10.55
N ASN A 166 -14.70 0.94 11.51
CA ASN A 166 -13.27 0.81 11.80
C ASN A 166 -12.61 -0.49 11.27
N LYS A 167 -13.38 -1.45 10.71
CA LYS A 167 -12.82 -2.65 10.07
C LYS A 167 -11.77 -2.32 9.00
N THR A 168 -11.97 -1.26 8.23
CA THR A 168 -11.09 -0.90 7.11
C THR A 168 -9.66 -0.55 7.54
N GLN A 169 -9.46 -0.03 8.76
CA GLN A 169 -8.11 0.27 9.25
C GLN A 169 -7.19 -0.95 9.26
N PHE A 170 -7.74 -2.14 9.51
CA PHE A 170 -6.94 -3.37 9.57
C PHE A 170 -6.44 -3.80 8.19
N LEU A 171 -7.18 -3.48 7.12
CA LEU A 171 -6.71 -3.70 5.75
C LEU A 171 -5.48 -2.83 5.44
N PHE A 172 -5.44 -1.57 5.89
CA PHE A 172 -4.26 -0.72 5.76
C PHE A 172 -3.07 -1.22 6.59
N ARG A 173 -3.32 -1.80 7.77
CA ARG A 173 -2.28 -2.44 8.58
C ARG A 173 -1.68 -3.65 7.88
N ILE A 174 -2.51 -4.51 7.30
CA ILE A 174 -2.08 -5.67 6.51
C ILE A 174 -1.31 -5.20 5.28
N GLN A 175 -1.79 -4.18 4.57
CA GLN A 175 -1.14 -3.61 3.40
C GLN A 175 0.31 -3.21 3.67
N LYS A 176 0.54 -2.57 4.80
CA LYS A 176 1.84 -2.00 5.18
C LYS A 176 2.72 -2.94 6.02
N GLY A 177 2.20 -4.09 6.45
CA GLY A 177 2.91 -4.98 7.39
C GLY A 177 3.00 -4.44 8.82
N VAL A 178 2.14 -3.48 9.20
CA VAL A 178 2.08 -2.82 10.52
C VAL A 178 0.96 -3.44 11.34
N LEU A 179 1.15 -4.67 11.80
CA LEU A 179 0.07 -5.50 12.33
C LEU A 179 -0.31 -5.19 13.79
N ASP A 180 0.50 -4.48 14.55
CA ASP A 180 0.15 -4.07 15.91
C ASP A 180 -0.84 -2.90 15.88
N ILE A 181 -1.92 -2.98 16.66
CA ILE A 181 -2.99 -1.97 16.68
C ILE A 181 -2.51 -0.61 17.22
N ASN A 182 -1.46 -0.60 18.04
CA ASN A 182 -0.89 0.60 18.65
C ASN A 182 0.28 1.18 17.85
N ASP A 183 0.77 0.48 16.81
CA ASP A 183 1.85 1.01 15.98
C ASP A 183 1.33 2.16 15.09
N PRO A 184 1.81 3.42 15.32
CA PRO A 184 1.43 4.57 14.54
C PRO A 184 1.95 4.55 13.11
N GLY A 185 2.90 3.66 12.79
CA GLY A 185 3.48 3.51 11.44
C GLY A 185 2.46 3.14 10.37
N VAL A 186 1.23 2.78 10.75
CA VAL A 186 0.13 2.67 9.79
C VAL A 186 -0.15 3.98 9.04
N ASN A 187 0.21 5.13 9.61
CA ASN A 187 0.05 6.46 9.01
C ASN A 187 1.24 6.88 8.13
N ASP A 188 2.37 6.15 8.19
CA ASP A 188 3.54 6.46 7.38
C ASP A 188 3.23 6.29 5.88
N TYR A 189 3.87 7.12 5.05
CA TYR A 189 3.80 6.96 3.60
C TYR A 189 4.67 5.78 3.15
N PHE A 190 4.09 4.90 2.36
CA PHE A 190 4.78 3.80 1.70
C PHE A 190 4.67 3.97 0.18
N PRO A 191 5.78 4.04 -0.55
CA PRO A 191 5.75 4.00 -2.00
C PRO A 191 5.03 2.71 -2.49
N PRO A 192 4.31 2.76 -3.62
CA PRO A 192 3.54 1.60 -4.10
C PRO A 192 4.35 0.31 -4.27
N ASP A 193 5.62 0.43 -4.69
CA ASP A 193 6.56 -0.70 -4.83
C ASP A 193 7.04 -1.27 -3.49
N LYS A 194 6.86 -0.54 -2.39
CA LYS A 194 7.26 -0.94 -1.03
C LYS A 194 6.10 -1.49 -0.18
N LEU A 195 4.87 -1.42 -0.68
CA LEU A 195 3.73 -2.02 0.00
C LEU A 195 3.94 -3.53 0.11
N ARG A 196 3.77 -4.07 1.33
CA ARG A 196 3.95 -5.50 1.58
C ARG A 196 2.85 -6.33 0.91
N VAL A 197 1.59 -5.96 1.14
CA VAL A 197 0.41 -6.60 0.56
C VAL A 197 -0.45 -5.53 -0.09
N PRO A 198 -0.21 -5.17 -1.36
CA PRO A 198 -1.07 -4.19 -2.04
C PRO A 198 -2.51 -4.70 -2.10
N PHE A 199 -3.50 -3.79 -2.13
CA PHE A 199 -4.93 -4.19 -2.13
C PHE A 199 -5.30 -5.14 -3.27
N ARG A 200 -4.62 -5.06 -4.43
CA ARG A 200 -4.82 -6.01 -5.54
C ARG A 200 -4.52 -7.46 -5.16
N ASN A 201 -3.73 -7.67 -4.11
CA ASN A 201 -3.38 -8.96 -3.51
C ASN A 201 -4.18 -9.22 -2.23
N MET A 202 -5.36 -8.65 -2.09
CA MET A 202 -6.27 -8.92 -0.98
C MET A 202 -7.56 -9.55 -1.47
N VAL A 203 -8.04 -10.51 -0.70
CA VAL A 203 -9.38 -11.08 -0.82
C VAL A 203 -10.12 -10.78 0.48
N TYR A 204 -11.34 -10.26 0.39
CA TYR A 204 -12.22 -10.11 1.53
C TYR A 204 -13.44 -11.03 1.38
N ILE A 205 -13.68 -11.89 2.37
CA ILE A 205 -14.80 -12.84 2.39
C ILE A 205 -15.70 -12.47 3.58
N GLY A 206 -16.98 -12.28 3.32
CA GLY A 206 -17.98 -11.93 4.33
C GLY A 206 -19.40 -12.17 3.87
N ASP A 207 -20.37 -12.05 4.78
CA ASP A 207 -21.78 -12.33 4.51
C ASP A 207 -22.69 -11.11 4.62
N SER A 208 -22.20 -9.98 5.15
CA SER A 208 -23.07 -8.95 5.69
C SER A 208 -22.80 -7.51 5.24
N ASP A 209 -23.78 -6.63 5.47
CA ASP A 209 -23.65 -5.21 5.20
C ASP A 209 -22.52 -4.55 6.00
N THR A 210 -22.14 -5.14 7.14
CA THR A 210 -21.01 -4.67 7.96
C THR A 210 -19.65 -4.86 7.28
N ASP A 211 -19.56 -5.76 6.29
CA ASP A 211 -18.34 -6.03 5.53
C ASP A 211 -18.19 -5.15 4.29
N VAL A 212 -19.28 -4.52 3.88
CA VAL A 212 -19.35 -3.70 2.66
C VAL A 212 -18.24 -2.64 2.58
N PRO A 213 -17.89 -1.88 3.63
CA PRO A 213 -16.80 -0.91 3.53
C PRO A 213 -15.46 -1.56 3.16
N CYS A 214 -15.13 -2.71 3.75
CA CYS A 214 -13.93 -3.49 3.44
C CYS A 214 -13.97 -4.05 2.02
N MET A 215 -15.09 -4.64 1.62
CA MET A 215 -15.31 -5.20 0.28
C MET A 215 -15.16 -4.14 -0.81
N LYS A 216 -15.76 -2.96 -0.61
CA LYS A 216 -15.64 -1.83 -1.54
C LYS A 216 -14.20 -1.34 -1.65
N LEU A 217 -13.53 -1.17 -0.53
CA LEU A 217 -12.15 -0.71 -0.49
C LEU A 217 -11.24 -1.67 -1.27
N VAL A 218 -11.32 -2.96 -1.00
CA VAL A 218 -10.53 -3.98 -1.70
C VAL A 218 -10.83 -3.98 -3.20
N ASN A 219 -12.11 -3.93 -3.60
CA ASN A 219 -12.52 -3.89 -5.01
C ASN A 219 -12.02 -2.65 -5.74
N GLN A 220 -12.08 -1.49 -5.11
CA GLN A 220 -11.68 -0.21 -5.69
C GLN A 220 -10.20 -0.21 -6.10
N TYR A 221 -9.36 -0.90 -5.34
CA TYR A 221 -7.93 -1.00 -5.59
C TYR A 221 -7.47 -2.31 -6.23
N GLY A 222 -8.38 -2.98 -6.94
CA GLY A 222 -8.06 -4.12 -7.80
C GLY A 222 -8.05 -5.50 -7.13
N GLY A 223 -8.34 -5.58 -5.84
CA GLY A 223 -8.49 -6.83 -5.11
C GLY A 223 -9.84 -7.51 -5.32
N TYR A 224 -10.19 -8.43 -4.45
CA TYR A 224 -11.35 -9.32 -4.62
C TYR A 224 -12.24 -9.31 -3.40
N SER A 225 -13.55 -9.24 -3.60
CA SER A 225 -14.52 -9.47 -2.52
C SER A 225 -15.47 -10.59 -2.90
N ILE A 226 -15.74 -11.46 -1.94
CA ILE A 226 -16.59 -12.62 -2.10
C ILE A 226 -17.68 -12.57 -1.02
N GLY A 227 -18.93 -12.43 -1.45
CA GLY A 227 -20.08 -12.59 -0.57
C GLY A 227 -20.39 -14.07 -0.39
N VAL A 228 -20.51 -14.54 0.84
CA VAL A 228 -20.90 -15.93 1.09
C VAL A 228 -22.36 -16.02 1.57
N TYR A 229 -23.00 -17.13 1.25
CA TYR A 229 -24.37 -17.43 1.68
C TYR A 229 -24.44 -18.88 2.17
N SER A 230 -25.40 -19.16 3.06
CA SER A 230 -25.58 -20.50 3.62
C SER A 230 -25.89 -21.54 2.52
N ALA A 231 -25.08 -22.58 2.42
CA ALA A 231 -25.32 -23.70 1.52
C ALA A 231 -26.58 -24.51 1.89
N VAL A 232 -27.03 -24.41 3.15
CA VAL A 232 -28.21 -25.12 3.67
C VAL A 232 -29.51 -24.42 3.26
N THR A 233 -29.63 -23.13 3.55
CA THR A 233 -30.82 -22.36 3.20
C THR A 233 -30.88 -22.00 1.73
N LYS A 234 -29.73 -21.90 1.07
CA LYS A 234 -29.56 -21.47 -0.34
C LYS A 234 -30.19 -20.11 -0.64
N ASP A 235 -30.46 -19.30 0.40
CA ASP A 235 -30.98 -17.94 0.20
C ASP A 235 -29.85 -17.02 -0.30
N LYS A 236 -30.01 -16.57 -1.54
CA LYS A 236 -29.08 -15.66 -2.23
C LYS A 236 -29.57 -14.21 -2.26
N SER A 237 -30.69 -13.89 -1.63
CA SER A 237 -31.32 -12.56 -1.71
C SER A 237 -30.34 -11.44 -1.32
N LYS A 238 -29.57 -11.66 -0.25
CA LYS A 238 -28.57 -10.71 0.27
C LYS A 238 -27.39 -10.52 -0.68
N VAL A 239 -26.78 -11.61 -1.15
CA VAL A 239 -25.63 -11.52 -2.09
C VAL A 239 -26.05 -10.96 -3.45
N TYR A 240 -27.29 -11.21 -3.91
CA TYR A 240 -27.83 -10.58 -5.11
C TYR A 240 -28.01 -9.07 -4.94
N LYS A 241 -28.48 -8.61 -3.77
CA LYS A 241 -28.53 -7.18 -3.45
C LYS A 241 -27.13 -6.58 -3.46
N MET A 242 -26.18 -7.20 -2.76
CA MET A 242 -24.80 -6.72 -2.70
C MET A 242 -24.14 -6.67 -4.09
N MET A 243 -24.43 -7.62 -4.97
CA MET A 243 -23.96 -7.65 -6.35
C MET A 243 -24.57 -6.51 -7.18
N ARG A 244 -25.88 -6.31 -7.13
CA ARG A 244 -26.57 -5.19 -7.83
C ARG A 244 -26.05 -3.82 -7.40
N ASP A 245 -25.74 -3.68 -6.11
CA ASP A 245 -25.23 -2.43 -5.53
C ASP A 245 -23.70 -2.27 -5.74
N ASN A 246 -23.06 -3.14 -6.54
CA ASN A 246 -21.60 -3.17 -6.76
C ASN A 246 -20.78 -3.22 -5.45
N ARG A 247 -21.28 -3.96 -4.45
CA ARG A 247 -20.61 -4.12 -3.16
C ARG A 247 -19.64 -5.29 -3.17
N ILE A 248 -19.95 -6.35 -3.92
CA ILE A 248 -19.13 -7.55 -4.06
C ILE A 248 -18.81 -7.84 -5.52
N ARG A 249 -17.72 -8.54 -5.78
CA ARG A 249 -17.29 -9.02 -7.10
C ARG A 249 -17.80 -10.40 -7.43
N TYR A 250 -17.83 -11.26 -6.41
CA TYR A 250 -18.23 -12.65 -6.53
C TYR A 250 -19.11 -13.04 -5.34
N PHE A 251 -19.84 -14.13 -5.49
CA PHE A 251 -20.50 -14.81 -4.38
C PHE A 251 -20.40 -16.31 -4.54
N ALA A 252 -20.39 -17.05 -3.43
CA ALA A 252 -20.33 -18.51 -3.40
C ALA A 252 -21.08 -19.03 -2.18
N PRO A 253 -21.47 -20.33 -2.16
CA PRO A 253 -21.89 -20.98 -0.93
C PRO A 253 -20.77 -20.92 0.12
N ALA A 254 -21.14 -20.82 1.40
CA ALA A 254 -20.21 -20.98 2.52
C ALA A 254 -19.86 -22.47 2.70
N ASP A 255 -19.20 -23.02 1.72
CA ASP A 255 -18.66 -24.38 1.71
C ASP A 255 -17.19 -24.31 1.29
N TYR A 256 -16.33 -24.57 2.24
CA TYR A 256 -14.87 -24.47 2.13
C TYR A 256 -14.22 -25.80 1.76
N SER A 257 -15.01 -26.82 1.38
CA SER A 257 -14.52 -28.14 1.02
C SER A 257 -13.74 -28.12 -0.30
N PRO A 258 -12.84 -29.10 -0.55
CA PRO A 258 -12.14 -29.20 -1.82
C PRO A 258 -13.09 -29.33 -3.01
N GLY A 259 -12.79 -28.62 -4.10
CA GLY A 259 -13.55 -28.70 -5.37
C GLY A 259 -14.86 -27.94 -5.40
N THR A 260 -15.20 -27.16 -4.36
CA THR A 260 -16.37 -26.29 -4.35
C THR A 260 -16.16 -25.02 -5.18
N GLU A 261 -17.25 -24.27 -5.43
CA GLU A 261 -17.19 -22.99 -6.15
C GLU A 261 -16.21 -22.02 -5.46
N LEU A 262 -16.19 -21.98 -4.12
CA LEU A 262 -15.29 -21.09 -3.35
C LEU A 262 -13.84 -21.53 -3.47
N ASP A 263 -13.58 -22.86 -3.43
CA ASP A 263 -12.23 -23.42 -3.61
C ASP A 263 -11.67 -23.12 -5.01
N ALA A 264 -12.47 -23.34 -6.05
CA ALA A 264 -12.08 -23.06 -7.43
C ALA A 264 -11.82 -21.56 -7.65
N LEU A 265 -12.68 -20.70 -7.10
CA LEU A 265 -12.52 -19.24 -7.19
C LEU A 265 -11.24 -18.76 -6.49
N MET A 266 -10.94 -19.30 -5.31
CA MET A 266 -9.74 -18.93 -4.56
C MET A 266 -8.46 -19.33 -5.31
N LYS A 267 -8.42 -20.55 -5.86
CA LYS A 267 -7.30 -21.02 -6.68
C LYS A 267 -7.08 -20.14 -7.90
N ALA A 268 -8.14 -19.78 -8.62
CA ALA A 268 -8.05 -18.87 -9.76
C ALA A 268 -7.52 -17.49 -9.38
N ILE A 269 -7.84 -16.99 -8.18
CA ILE A 269 -7.30 -15.72 -7.67
C ILE A 269 -5.79 -15.86 -7.37
N ILE A 270 -5.35 -16.98 -6.78
CA ILE A 270 -3.94 -17.25 -6.52
C ILE A 270 -3.16 -17.29 -7.83
N ASP A 271 -3.64 -18.03 -8.83
CA ASP A 271 -2.99 -18.14 -10.15
C ASP A 271 -2.86 -16.77 -10.84
N ARG A 272 -3.92 -15.97 -10.74
CA ARG A 272 -3.89 -14.60 -11.28
C ARG A 272 -2.91 -13.70 -10.53
N THR A 273 -2.76 -13.85 -9.23
CA THR A 273 -1.83 -13.05 -8.41
C THR A 273 -0.40 -13.19 -8.93
N VAL A 274 0.04 -14.40 -9.26
CA VAL A 274 1.37 -14.67 -9.84
C VAL A 274 1.59 -13.85 -11.11
N ARG A 275 0.62 -13.87 -12.03
CA ARG A 275 0.73 -13.16 -13.32
C ARG A 275 0.67 -11.64 -13.16
N ASN A 276 -0.17 -11.16 -12.27
CA ASN A 276 -0.25 -9.73 -11.97
C ASN A 276 1.06 -9.20 -11.38
N GLU A 277 1.68 -9.91 -10.45
CA GLU A 277 2.94 -9.47 -9.83
C GLU A 277 4.11 -9.44 -10.83
N ALA A 278 4.13 -10.33 -11.80
CA ALA A 278 5.11 -10.27 -12.88
C ALA A 278 4.96 -8.99 -13.72
N LEU A 279 3.72 -8.57 -14.02
CA LEU A 279 3.44 -7.32 -14.74
C LEU A 279 3.80 -6.08 -13.92
N GLU A 280 3.46 -6.08 -12.64
CA GLU A 280 3.79 -4.98 -11.73
C GLU A 280 5.31 -4.81 -11.56
N SER A 281 6.05 -5.91 -11.46
CA SER A 281 7.51 -5.88 -11.39
C SER A 281 8.12 -5.24 -12.64
N ASN A 282 7.60 -5.57 -13.83
CA ASN A 282 8.02 -4.92 -15.08
C ASN A 282 7.66 -3.42 -15.10
N TYR A 283 6.45 -3.06 -14.65
CA TYR A 283 6.04 -1.66 -14.56
C TYR A 283 6.97 -0.84 -13.66
N PHE A 284 7.29 -1.35 -12.46
CA PHE A 284 8.20 -0.66 -11.56
C PHE A 284 9.63 -0.60 -12.06
N ALA A 285 10.09 -1.61 -12.83
CA ALA A 285 11.39 -1.56 -13.48
C ALA A 285 11.45 -0.45 -14.53
N CYS A 286 10.43 -0.35 -15.42
CA CYS A 286 10.33 0.72 -16.40
C CYS A 286 10.26 2.11 -15.76
N LYS A 287 9.48 2.24 -14.69
CA LYS A 287 9.37 3.50 -13.93
C LYS A 287 10.68 3.91 -13.29
N GLY A 288 11.40 2.96 -12.69
CA GLY A 288 12.71 3.20 -12.11
C GLY A 288 13.75 3.65 -13.15
N GLU A 289 13.72 3.08 -14.35
CA GLU A 289 14.57 3.51 -15.48
C GLU A 289 14.26 4.96 -15.89
N GLN A 290 12.98 5.30 -16.02
CA GLN A 290 12.55 6.66 -16.34
C GLN A 290 12.97 7.66 -15.25
N GLU A 291 12.77 7.33 -13.95
CA GLU A 291 13.19 8.19 -12.84
C GLU A 291 14.72 8.40 -12.79
N MET A 292 15.51 7.37 -13.12
CA MET A 292 16.98 7.49 -13.24
C MET A 292 17.38 8.42 -14.39
N GLN A 293 16.70 8.33 -15.52
CA GLN A 293 16.96 9.20 -16.68
C GLN A 293 16.61 10.66 -16.37
N ASP A 294 15.46 10.92 -15.74
CA ASP A 294 15.07 12.26 -15.34
C ASP A 294 16.03 12.86 -14.31
N ALA A 295 16.48 12.07 -13.34
CA ALA A 295 17.48 12.50 -12.36
C ALA A 295 18.83 12.84 -13.03
N LYS A 296 19.25 12.07 -14.03
CA LYS A 296 20.45 12.34 -14.82
C LYS A 296 20.31 13.64 -15.60
N HIS A 297 19.18 13.82 -16.29
CA HIS A 297 18.89 15.05 -17.09
C HIS A 297 18.89 16.30 -16.20
N SER A 298 18.20 16.26 -15.07
CA SER A 298 18.18 17.39 -14.12
C SER A 298 19.54 17.67 -13.47
N ARG A 299 20.43 16.71 -13.39
CA ARG A 299 21.81 16.88 -12.92
C ARG A 299 22.66 17.57 -13.99
N GLU A 300 22.59 17.13 -15.23
CA GLU A 300 23.31 17.74 -16.36
C GLU A 300 22.87 19.20 -16.56
N GLU A 301 21.59 19.51 -16.48
CA GLU A 301 21.06 20.88 -16.55
C GLU A 301 21.59 21.75 -15.41
N ARG A 302 21.64 21.25 -14.18
CA ARG A 302 22.22 21.97 -13.03
C ARG A 302 23.69 22.22 -13.19
N GLU A 303 24.48 21.22 -13.64
CA GLU A 303 25.92 21.35 -13.89
C GLU A 303 26.19 22.43 -14.96
N LYS A 304 25.38 22.50 -16.03
CA LYS A 304 25.48 23.56 -17.06
C LYS A 304 25.13 24.93 -16.52
N ALA A 305 24.04 25.06 -15.78
CA ALA A 305 23.63 26.33 -15.15
C ALA A 305 24.70 26.86 -14.19
N GLU A 306 25.34 25.99 -13.42
CA GLU A 306 26.42 26.34 -12.53
C GLU A 306 27.66 26.82 -13.30
N LEU A 307 28.02 26.18 -14.42
CA LEU A 307 29.13 26.62 -15.28
C LEU A 307 28.87 28.02 -15.85
N LEU A 308 27.65 28.31 -16.30
CA LEU A 308 27.25 29.63 -16.79
C LEU A 308 27.39 30.71 -15.69
N LEU A 309 26.88 30.43 -14.50
CA LEU A 309 26.96 31.36 -13.35
C LEU A 309 28.40 31.62 -12.92
N GLN A 310 29.23 30.56 -12.88
CA GLN A 310 30.66 30.69 -12.56
C GLN A 310 31.42 31.48 -13.62
N LEU A 311 31.07 31.31 -14.90
CA LEU A 311 31.68 32.06 -15.99
C LEU A 311 31.30 33.57 -15.92
N GLU A 312 30.05 33.89 -15.61
CA GLU A 312 29.56 35.24 -15.43
C GLU A 312 30.27 35.99 -14.29
N SER A 313 30.47 35.30 -13.18
CA SER A 313 31.06 35.89 -11.94
C SER A 313 32.58 35.85 -11.91
N SER A 314 33.24 35.19 -12.87
CA SER A 314 34.68 34.98 -12.84
C SER A 314 35.49 36.18 -13.31
N GLU A 315 36.47 36.58 -12.48
CA GLU A 315 37.45 37.62 -12.82
C GLU A 315 38.86 37.11 -13.11
N SER A 316 39.15 35.86 -12.76
CA SER A 316 40.48 35.25 -12.93
C SER A 316 40.67 34.62 -14.30
N PRO A 317 41.68 35.07 -15.09
CA PRO A 317 41.95 34.46 -16.41
C PRO A 317 42.22 32.96 -16.35
N ALA A 318 42.96 32.48 -15.34
CA ALA A 318 43.22 31.05 -15.18
C ALA A 318 41.95 30.23 -14.87
N TYR A 319 41.05 30.83 -14.10
CA TYR A 319 39.77 30.17 -13.77
C TYR A 319 38.84 30.15 -14.95
N ILE A 320 38.75 31.24 -15.72
CA ILE A 320 37.96 31.29 -16.98
C ILE A 320 38.41 30.18 -17.95
N ARG A 321 39.74 29.96 -18.11
CA ARG A 321 40.24 28.88 -18.94
C ARG A 321 39.78 27.53 -18.45
N SER A 322 39.89 27.27 -17.16
CA SER A 322 39.42 26.01 -16.55
C SER A 322 37.91 25.78 -16.74
N LEU A 323 37.09 26.83 -16.69
CA LEU A 323 35.65 26.75 -16.97
C LEU A 323 35.38 26.44 -18.45
N ILE A 324 36.10 27.07 -19.37
CA ILE A 324 35.98 26.81 -20.81
C ILE A 324 36.34 25.36 -21.13
N GLU A 325 37.37 24.80 -20.51
CA GLU A 325 37.74 23.37 -20.65
C GLU A 325 36.61 22.45 -20.19
N LYS A 326 35.97 22.75 -19.06
CA LYS A 326 34.80 22.00 -18.58
C LYS A 326 33.60 22.14 -19.52
N MET A 327 33.35 23.33 -20.06
CA MET A 327 32.28 23.57 -21.02
C MET A 327 32.48 22.85 -22.35
N LEU A 328 33.72 22.71 -22.80
CA LEU A 328 34.08 21.89 -23.96
C LEU A 328 33.75 20.42 -23.80
N ALA A 329 33.81 19.91 -22.57
CA ALA A 329 33.46 18.54 -22.25
C ALA A 329 31.93 18.29 -22.24
N VAL A 330 31.11 19.34 -22.21
CA VAL A 330 29.62 19.21 -22.29
C VAL A 330 29.23 18.81 -23.72
N PRO A 331 28.55 17.68 -23.90
CA PRO A 331 28.28 17.14 -25.25
C PRO A 331 27.28 17.97 -26.04
N PHE A 332 26.33 18.60 -25.40
CA PHE A 332 25.24 19.34 -26.02
C PHE A 332 24.81 20.56 -25.23
N TRP A 333 24.57 21.69 -25.89
CA TRP A 333 24.01 22.91 -25.35
C TRP A 333 22.70 23.22 -26.07
N THR A 334 21.62 23.43 -25.35
CA THR A 334 20.32 23.87 -25.92
C THR A 334 20.44 25.25 -26.54
N GLU A 335 19.49 25.65 -27.39
CA GLU A 335 19.47 26.97 -28.02
C GLU A 335 19.49 28.10 -26.98
N GLY A 336 18.68 28.01 -25.91
CA GLY A 336 18.67 29.00 -24.83
C GLY A 336 20.00 29.08 -24.06
N GLU A 337 20.66 27.95 -23.81
CA GLU A 337 21.97 27.90 -23.14
C GLU A 337 23.08 28.48 -24.06
N ARG A 338 23.04 28.21 -25.36
CA ARG A 338 23.98 28.80 -26.35
C ARG A 338 23.81 30.32 -26.41
N GLU A 339 22.57 30.83 -26.48
CA GLU A 339 22.30 32.26 -26.44
C GLU A 339 22.80 32.93 -25.17
N ALA A 340 22.63 32.30 -24.02
CA ALA A 340 23.20 32.78 -22.75
C ALA A 340 24.74 32.87 -22.80
N LEU A 341 25.41 31.86 -23.35
CA LEU A 341 26.88 31.87 -23.54
C LEU A 341 27.33 32.97 -24.49
N PHE A 342 26.64 33.19 -25.61
CA PHE A 342 26.93 34.31 -26.51
C PHE A 342 26.71 35.66 -25.88
N ALA A 343 25.62 35.83 -25.12
CA ALA A 343 25.34 37.06 -24.39
C ALA A 343 26.39 37.37 -23.33
N LEU A 344 26.82 36.36 -22.56
CA LEU A 344 27.91 36.47 -21.59
C LEU A 344 29.23 36.87 -22.28
N ALA A 345 29.59 36.21 -23.35
CA ALA A 345 30.81 36.50 -24.09
C ALA A 345 30.79 37.90 -24.70
N ALA A 346 29.69 38.32 -25.34
CA ALA A 346 29.54 39.63 -25.95
C ALA A 346 29.50 40.80 -24.94
N GLY A 347 29.00 40.53 -23.71
CA GLY A 347 28.93 41.50 -22.64
C GLY A 347 30.18 41.60 -21.76
N ASN A 348 31.11 40.65 -21.84
CA ASN A 348 32.27 40.56 -20.97
C ASN A 348 33.58 40.72 -21.79
N GLY A 349 34.23 41.88 -21.65
CA GLY A 349 35.48 42.21 -22.35
C GLY A 349 36.63 41.22 -22.10
N ARG A 350 36.66 40.58 -20.90
CA ARG A 350 37.67 39.57 -20.57
C ARG A 350 37.43 38.26 -21.32
N LEU A 351 36.18 37.86 -21.47
CA LEU A 351 35.80 36.69 -22.28
C LEU A 351 36.11 36.92 -23.76
N LEU A 352 35.83 38.10 -24.29
CA LEU A 352 36.22 38.51 -25.64
C LEU A 352 37.75 38.47 -25.82
N TYR A 353 38.52 38.88 -24.82
CA TYR A 353 39.99 38.75 -24.80
C TYR A 353 40.41 37.28 -24.90
N HIS A 354 39.81 36.38 -24.05
CA HIS A 354 40.09 34.96 -24.12
C HIS A 354 39.74 34.32 -25.44
N LEU A 355 38.64 34.72 -26.08
CA LEU A 355 38.29 34.32 -27.46
C LEU A 355 39.36 34.64 -28.47
N ARG A 356 40.07 35.75 -28.27
CA ARG A 356 41.21 36.15 -29.13
C ARG A 356 42.48 35.40 -28.85
N GLU A 357 42.75 35.08 -27.56
CA GLU A 357 44.06 34.60 -27.12
C GLU A 357 44.18 33.10 -26.87
N THR A 358 43.06 32.37 -26.64
CA THR A 358 43.08 30.95 -26.29
C THR A 358 42.39 30.08 -27.34
N GLN A 359 43.01 28.95 -27.64
CA GLN A 359 42.53 27.99 -28.61
C GLN A 359 41.25 27.30 -28.11
N GLU A 360 41.21 26.98 -26.82
CA GLU A 360 40.08 26.29 -26.17
C GLU A 360 38.78 27.13 -26.25
N ALA A 361 38.87 28.44 -26.00
CA ALA A 361 37.73 29.33 -26.12
C ALA A 361 37.23 29.40 -27.57
N ARG A 362 38.14 29.47 -28.53
CA ARG A 362 37.77 29.47 -29.96
C ARG A 362 37.06 28.19 -30.35
N ILE A 363 37.57 27.03 -30.02
CA ILE A 363 36.95 25.73 -30.31
C ILE A 363 35.55 25.63 -29.68
N LEU A 364 35.36 26.10 -28.46
CA LEU A 364 34.04 26.09 -27.81
C LEU A 364 33.04 26.94 -28.61
N PHE A 365 33.38 28.18 -28.88
CA PHE A 365 32.46 29.10 -29.54
C PHE A 365 32.28 28.82 -31.03
N GLU A 366 33.26 28.27 -31.73
CA GLU A 366 33.11 27.76 -33.10
C GLU A 366 32.07 26.62 -33.12
N ARG A 367 32.21 25.65 -32.23
CA ARG A 367 31.26 24.54 -32.11
C ARG A 367 29.84 25.01 -31.76
N LEU A 368 29.68 26.06 -30.95
CA LEU A 368 28.38 26.64 -30.62
C LEU A 368 27.76 27.38 -31.82
N LEU A 369 28.58 28.10 -32.60
CA LEU A 369 28.16 28.83 -33.80
C LEU A 369 27.75 27.89 -34.93
N GLU A 370 28.42 26.74 -35.12
CA GLU A 370 28.06 25.70 -36.10
C GLU A 370 26.66 25.12 -35.88
N GLN A 371 26.14 25.22 -34.65
CA GLN A 371 24.80 24.73 -34.27
C GLN A 371 23.73 25.82 -34.40
N CYS A 372 24.04 27.01 -34.94
CA CYS A 372 23.08 28.10 -35.12
C CYS A 372 22.70 28.24 -36.59
N ASP A 373 21.41 28.15 -36.90
CA ASP A 373 20.91 28.38 -38.28
C ASP A 373 21.00 29.86 -38.62
N GLU A 374 20.62 30.75 -37.68
CA GLU A 374 20.77 32.20 -37.80
C GLU A 374 21.45 32.77 -36.55
N PRO A 375 22.68 33.35 -36.67
CA PRO A 375 23.37 33.92 -35.51
C PRO A 375 22.65 35.15 -34.96
N SER A 376 22.39 35.17 -33.67
CA SER A 376 21.86 36.35 -32.92
C SER A 376 22.84 37.52 -32.95
N ALA A 377 22.41 38.69 -32.51
CA ALA A 377 23.28 39.89 -32.37
C ALA A 377 24.47 39.62 -31.40
N ALA A 378 24.27 38.81 -30.35
CA ALA A 378 25.33 38.39 -29.46
C ALA A 378 26.33 37.43 -30.11
N ALA A 379 25.82 36.42 -30.82
CA ALA A 379 26.63 35.48 -31.59
C ALA A 379 27.45 36.18 -32.70
N GLN A 380 26.87 37.18 -33.39
CA GLN A 380 27.57 37.99 -34.37
C GLN A 380 28.73 38.78 -33.78
N ARG A 381 28.55 39.41 -32.59
CA ARG A 381 29.64 40.08 -31.88
C ARG A 381 30.80 39.17 -31.51
N VAL A 382 30.46 37.93 -31.05
CA VAL A 382 31.47 36.90 -30.79
C VAL A 382 32.22 36.51 -32.04
N LEU A 383 31.52 36.31 -33.17
CA LEU A 383 32.11 35.97 -34.46
C LEU A 383 33.05 37.10 -34.96
N GLU A 384 32.65 38.37 -34.85
CA GLU A 384 33.47 39.52 -35.17
C GLU A 384 34.74 39.59 -34.31
N ALA A 385 34.63 39.34 -33.00
CA ALA A 385 35.78 39.34 -32.10
C ALA A 385 36.80 38.23 -32.47
N MET A 386 36.29 37.07 -32.94
CA MET A 386 37.15 35.95 -33.38
C MET A 386 37.87 36.25 -34.74
N LYS A 387 37.24 37.03 -35.64
CA LYS A 387 37.83 37.43 -36.94
C LYS A 387 38.92 38.49 -36.78
N GLN A 388 38.76 39.46 -35.90
CA GLN A 388 39.72 40.56 -35.72
C GLN A 388 41.16 40.10 -35.42
N LYS A 389 41.38 38.95 -34.78
CA LYS A 389 42.71 38.40 -34.58
C LYS A 389 43.32 37.76 -35.83
N GLN A 390 42.47 37.26 -36.71
CA GLN A 390 42.96 36.64 -37.98
C GLN A 390 43.55 37.69 -38.92
N ASP A 391 43.00 38.88 -38.90
CA ASP A 391 43.49 40.03 -39.68
C ASP A 391 44.78 40.63 -39.08
N ASP A 392 44.85 40.78 -37.73
CA ASP A 392 46.06 41.24 -37.04
C ASP A 392 47.28 40.29 -37.25
N ILE A 393 47.08 38.99 -37.35
CA ILE A 393 48.12 38.01 -37.65
C ILE A 393 48.59 38.10 -39.11
N LEU A 394 47.65 38.35 -40.06
CA LEU A 394 47.94 38.47 -41.47
C LEU A 394 48.68 39.78 -41.80
N ASP A 395 48.41 40.85 -41.07
CA ASP A 395 49.11 42.15 -41.22
C ASP A 395 50.52 42.12 -40.58
N HIS A 396 50.82 41.22 -39.63
CA HIS A 396 52.15 41.03 -39.07
C HIS A 396 53.01 40.07 -39.90
N ILE A 397 52.47 39.37 -40.87
CA ILE A 397 53.16 38.43 -41.78
C ILE A 397 53.42 39.08 -43.17
N ARG A 398 52.88 40.24 -43.41
CA ARG A 398 53.19 41.11 -44.55
C ARG A 398 54.22 42.16 -44.16
#